data_c2f2bf1385443310f0a3b2f7bf27f58b
#
_entry.id   c2f2bf1385443310f0a3b2f7bf27f58b
#
_cell.length_a   1.000
_cell.length_b   1.000
_cell.length_c   1.000
_cell.angle_alpha   90.00
_cell.angle_beta   90.00
_cell.angle_gamma   90.00
#
_symmetry.space_group_name_H-M   'P 1'
#
loop_
_entity.id
_entity.type
_entity.pdbx_description
1 polymer ?
#
loop_
_entity_poly.entity_id
_entity_poly.type
_entity_poly.pdbx_seq_one_letter_code
_entity_poly.pdbx_strand_id
1 'polypeptide(L)'
;MKRYFFRAVLAAAIFIALCEESSAQGYWSKLADATADALIENFWGASFPDNPTRFYFNYESAQADLTNDHYWPQAHAMDVVTDALRRTGDARYRIIYPLWWDGLPRFNPRDTPNPAEPWWNEYVDDMEWVCIAMLRMFETNPNADYIVKAKQVFNNWILPTWGPDDEAPWYGGITWKTSVKKSKNACSNGPAAIVAALIYNNYDKCGIPDSKPKEEYLKDAIRIYQWEKAVLFDSETGGVADNINGEGFVNKYVFSYNSGTFLGAAHLLHKATGDPQYLDDAIKAADYCIVNKGVGEPRHLVDPGTGDAGLFHGIFFRYFVQLILDENVPQDKREQYRKYLTETAEIAAASLTDGVWLFSPDWLGGKVGPGDKAFLNPHVSGATLMAAMALIE
;
A
#
# COMPACT_ATOMS: atom_id res chain seq x y z
N MET A 1 -53.12 18.15 -20.28
CA MET A 1 -53.05 17.00 -19.34
C MET A 1 -52.10 15.85 -19.82
N LYS A 2 -52.20 15.38 -21.07
CA LYS A 2 -51.36 14.25 -21.55
C LYS A 2 -49.85 14.48 -21.59
N ARG A 3 -49.37 15.72 -21.77
CA ARG A 3 -47.91 16.05 -21.82
C ARG A 3 -47.24 16.08 -20.45
N TYR A 4 -47.95 16.36 -19.38
CA TYR A 4 -47.41 16.37 -18.01
C TYR A 4 -47.33 14.93 -17.41
N PHE A 5 -48.23 14.07 -17.81
CA PHE A 5 -48.22 12.65 -17.38
C PHE A 5 -47.01 11.90 -17.96
N PHE A 6 -46.64 12.16 -19.21
CA PHE A 6 -45.51 11.50 -19.85
C PHE A 6 -44.15 11.95 -19.27
N ARG A 7 -44.02 13.25 -18.85
CA ARG A 7 -42.84 13.77 -18.18
C ARG A 7 -42.69 13.22 -16.75
N ALA A 8 -43.75 13.04 -16.02
CA ALA A 8 -43.72 12.49 -14.69
C ALA A 8 -43.37 10.98 -14.70
N VAL A 9 -43.86 10.23 -15.68
CA VAL A 9 -43.54 8.80 -15.86
C VAL A 9 -42.10 8.61 -16.30
N LEU A 10 -41.56 9.48 -17.17
CA LEU A 10 -40.14 9.44 -17.60
C LEU A 10 -39.18 9.81 -16.45
N ALA A 11 -39.56 10.82 -15.64
CA ALA A 11 -38.79 11.19 -14.44
C ALA A 11 -38.80 10.11 -13.37
N ALA A 12 -39.95 9.43 -13.15
CA ALA A 12 -40.05 8.31 -12.23
C ALA A 12 -39.26 7.08 -12.73
N ALA A 13 -39.29 6.79 -14.04
CA ALA A 13 -38.53 5.69 -14.60
C ALA A 13 -37.00 5.95 -14.54
N ILE A 14 -36.55 7.18 -14.74
CA ILE A 14 -35.13 7.56 -14.57
C ILE A 14 -34.73 7.52 -13.10
N PHE A 15 -35.61 7.92 -12.18
CA PHE A 15 -35.34 7.83 -10.73
C PHE A 15 -35.31 6.38 -10.23
N ILE A 16 -36.18 5.50 -10.75
CA ILE A 16 -36.15 4.08 -10.45
C ILE A 16 -34.91 3.41 -11.04
N ALA A 17 -34.50 3.73 -12.27
CA ALA A 17 -33.26 3.23 -12.87
C ALA A 17 -32.00 3.68 -12.10
N LEU A 18 -31.97 4.94 -11.63
CA LEU A 18 -30.88 5.45 -10.78
C LEU A 18 -30.87 4.84 -9.38
N CYS A 19 -32.04 4.46 -8.84
CA CYS A 19 -32.14 3.72 -7.58
C CYS A 19 -31.79 2.23 -7.75
N GLU A 20 -32.07 1.61 -8.91
CA GLU A 20 -31.69 0.22 -9.19
C GLU A 20 -30.18 0.07 -9.49
N GLU A 21 -29.52 1.05 -10.12
CA GLU A 21 -28.07 1.05 -10.25
C GLU A 21 -27.34 1.22 -8.90
N SER A 22 -27.93 1.94 -7.93
CA SER A 22 -27.37 2.06 -6.58
C SER A 22 -27.61 0.80 -5.72
N SER A 23 -28.48 -0.13 -6.13
CA SER A 23 -28.79 -1.36 -5.40
C SER A 23 -27.90 -2.55 -5.79
N ALA A 24 -27.02 -2.40 -6.80
CA ALA A 24 -26.15 -3.47 -7.32
C ALA A 24 -24.74 -3.48 -6.73
N GLN A 25 -24.38 -2.52 -5.86
CA GLN A 25 -23.07 -2.52 -5.23
C GLN A 25 -22.97 -3.59 -4.15
N GLY A 26 -21.95 -4.44 -4.23
CA GLY A 26 -21.73 -5.52 -3.29
C GLY A 26 -21.42 -5.05 -1.86
N TYR A 27 -21.46 -5.98 -0.93
CA TYR A 27 -21.25 -5.71 0.51
C TYR A 27 -19.85 -5.13 0.79
N TRP A 28 -18.81 -5.74 0.22
CA TRP A 28 -17.44 -5.33 0.44
C TRP A 28 -17.12 -4.00 -0.24
N SER A 29 -17.69 -3.78 -1.42
CA SER A 29 -17.57 -2.49 -2.12
C SER A 29 -18.17 -1.35 -1.30
N LYS A 30 -19.31 -1.55 -0.63
CA LYS A 30 -19.91 -0.55 0.28
C LYS A 30 -19.01 -0.26 1.49
N LEU A 31 -18.43 -1.29 2.11
CA LEU A 31 -17.51 -1.12 3.23
C LEU A 31 -16.21 -0.43 2.79
N ALA A 32 -15.69 -0.76 1.60
CA ALA A 32 -14.52 -0.10 1.05
C ALA A 32 -14.77 1.39 0.79
N ASP A 33 -15.96 1.77 0.31
CA ASP A 33 -16.35 3.17 0.14
C ASP A 33 -16.49 3.87 1.50
N ALA A 34 -17.24 3.28 2.43
CA ALA A 34 -17.48 3.86 3.74
C ALA A 34 -16.18 4.09 4.52
N THR A 35 -15.23 3.14 4.46
CA THR A 35 -13.94 3.28 5.16
C THR A 35 -12.99 4.24 4.44
N ALA A 36 -13.04 4.35 3.13
CA ALA A 36 -12.28 5.36 2.37
C ALA A 36 -12.83 6.79 2.62
N ASP A 37 -14.14 6.94 2.69
CA ASP A 37 -14.77 8.22 3.05
C ASP A 37 -14.41 8.60 4.50
N ALA A 38 -14.47 7.65 5.44
CA ALA A 38 -14.06 7.88 6.84
C ALA A 38 -12.58 8.28 6.96
N LEU A 39 -11.68 7.73 6.14
CA LEU A 39 -10.29 8.18 6.05
C LEU A 39 -10.19 9.67 5.72
N ILE A 40 -10.94 10.11 4.70
CA ILE A 40 -10.91 11.50 4.26
C ILE A 40 -11.56 12.41 5.30
N GLU A 41 -12.72 12.04 5.81
CA GLU A 41 -13.48 12.85 6.76
C GLU A 41 -12.75 13.08 8.08
N ASN A 42 -12.00 12.08 8.56
CA ASN A 42 -11.36 12.12 9.87
C ASN A 42 -9.87 12.46 9.83
N PHE A 43 -9.16 12.16 8.74
CA PHE A 43 -7.70 12.32 8.70
C PHE A 43 -7.20 13.27 7.62
N TRP A 44 -7.99 13.57 6.58
CA TRP A 44 -7.55 14.50 5.53
C TRP A 44 -7.62 15.96 5.98
N GLY A 45 -6.55 16.70 5.74
CA GLY A 45 -6.36 18.04 6.25
C GLY A 45 -7.36 19.11 5.79
N ALA A 46 -8.17 18.86 4.74
CA ALA A 46 -9.24 19.80 4.36
C ALA A 46 -10.25 20.06 5.48
N SER A 47 -10.39 19.14 6.44
CA SER A 47 -11.18 19.31 7.65
C SER A 47 -10.48 20.18 8.71
N PHE A 48 -9.21 20.55 8.49
CA PHE A 48 -8.35 21.27 9.44
C PHE A 48 -7.66 22.44 8.72
N PRO A 49 -8.04 23.70 9.02
CA PRO A 49 -7.61 24.89 8.23
C PRO A 49 -6.11 25.10 8.14
N ASP A 50 -5.36 24.63 9.15
CA ASP A 50 -3.93 24.92 9.27
C ASP A 50 -3.05 24.03 8.36
N ASN A 51 -3.60 22.95 7.82
CA ASN A 51 -2.83 22.05 6.96
C ASN A 51 -3.70 21.19 6.01
N PRO A 52 -4.22 21.76 4.93
CA PRO A 52 -5.22 21.14 4.06
C PRO A 52 -4.64 20.10 3.06
N THR A 53 -3.38 19.69 3.19
CA THR A 53 -2.67 18.98 2.11
C THR A 53 -1.99 17.68 2.55
N ARG A 54 -2.33 17.16 3.72
CA ARG A 54 -1.82 15.87 4.24
C ARG A 54 -2.85 15.14 5.09
N PHE A 55 -2.56 13.87 5.43
CA PHE A 55 -3.29 13.10 6.41
C PHE A 55 -2.70 13.27 7.81
N TYR A 56 -3.55 13.41 8.82
CA TYR A 56 -3.14 13.46 10.21
C TYR A 56 -2.97 12.05 10.78
N PHE A 57 -2.03 11.90 11.70
CA PHE A 57 -1.72 10.61 12.30
C PHE A 57 -2.77 10.13 13.31
N ASN A 58 -3.30 11.06 14.09
CA ASN A 58 -4.35 10.80 15.07
C ASN A 58 -5.53 11.73 14.86
N TYR A 59 -6.71 11.25 15.23
CA TYR A 59 -7.91 12.05 15.38
C TYR A 59 -8.50 11.83 16.78
N GLU A 60 -8.76 12.90 17.50
CA GLU A 60 -9.39 12.87 18.82
C GLU A 60 -10.38 14.03 18.93
N SER A 61 -11.68 13.73 18.89
CA SER A 61 -12.77 14.70 19.11
C SER A 61 -12.58 16.05 18.40
N ALA A 62 -12.30 16.04 17.09
CA ALA A 62 -12.01 17.20 16.26
C ALA A 62 -10.65 17.88 16.52
N GLN A 63 -9.74 17.25 17.26
CA GLN A 63 -8.35 17.71 17.38
C GLN A 63 -7.42 16.72 16.70
N ALA A 64 -6.82 17.13 15.59
CA ALA A 64 -5.78 16.36 14.93
C ALA A 64 -4.46 16.46 15.69
N ASP A 65 -3.75 15.36 15.83
CA ASP A 65 -2.37 15.39 16.28
C ASP A 65 -1.48 15.88 15.14
N LEU A 66 -1.05 17.14 15.24
CA LEU A 66 -0.22 17.81 14.25
C LEU A 66 1.28 17.53 14.43
N THR A 67 1.67 16.84 15.51
CA THR A 67 3.07 16.70 15.89
C THR A 67 3.78 15.53 15.24
N ASN A 68 3.05 14.56 14.74
CA ASN A 68 3.60 13.35 14.11
C ASN A 68 3.51 13.42 12.59
N ASP A 69 4.55 13.96 11.99
CA ASP A 69 4.70 14.06 10.55
C ASP A 69 5.38 12.78 10.03
N HIS A 70 4.60 11.72 9.89
CA HIS A 70 5.10 10.48 9.30
C HIS A 70 5.01 10.55 7.78
N TYR A 71 6.15 10.41 7.11
CA TYR A 71 6.24 10.50 5.66
C TYR A 71 5.62 9.28 4.96
N TRP A 72 6.01 8.08 5.36
CA TRP A 72 5.54 6.85 4.75
C TRP A 72 4.04 6.52 5.01
N PRO A 73 3.41 6.84 6.16
CA PRO A 73 1.97 6.66 6.31
C PRO A 73 1.14 7.48 5.33
N GLN A 74 1.65 8.65 4.88
CA GLN A 74 0.99 9.47 3.87
C GLN A 74 0.83 8.71 2.55
N ALA A 75 1.85 7.92 2.15
CA ALA A 75 1.82 7.11 0.95
C ALA A 75 0.73 6.03 1.03
N HIS A 76 0.62 5.34 2.16
CA HIS A 76 -0.39 4.29 2.34
C HIS A 76 -1.82 4.82 2.45
N ALA A 77 -2.01 6.01 3.03
CA ALA A 77 -3.29 6.70 3.00
C ALA A 77 -3.68 7.09 1.56
N MET A 78 -2.72 7.59 0.76
CA MET A 78 -2.95 7.85 -0.67
C MET A 78 -3.24 6.59 -1.48
N ASP A 79 -2.70 5.46 -1.08
CA ASP A 79 -3.03 4.18 -1.71
C ASP A 79 -4.52 3.81 -1.51
N VAL A 80 -5.09 4.06 -0.33
CA VAL A 80 -6.54 3.86 -0.08
C VAL A 80 -7.38 4.80 -0.94
N VAL A 81 -6.99 6.08 -1.04
CA VAL A 81 -7.65 7.06 -1.92
C VAL A 81 -7.57 6.62 -3.38
N THR A 82 -6.41 6.09 -3.80
CA THR A 82 -6.18 5.60 -5.16
C THR A 82 -7.05 4.37 -5.46
N ASP A 83 -7.18 3.43 -4.53
CA ASP A 83 -8.05 2.28 -4.67
C ASP A 83 -9.53 2.69 -4.75
N ALA A 84 -9.96 3.66 -3.95
CA ALA A 84 -11.29 4.21 -4.00
C ALA A 84 -11.57 4.93 -5.34
N LEU A 85 -10.64 5.76 -5.83
CA LEU A 85 -10.77 6.39 -7.15
C LEU A 85 -10.85 5.36 -8.28
N ARG A 86 -10.01 4.32 -8.24
CA ARG A 86 -9.99 3.24 -9.24
C ARG A 86 -11.31 2.49 -9.30
N ARG A 87 -11.92 2.23 -8.14
CA ARG A 87 -13.18 1.49 -8.02
C ARG A 87 -14.39 2.34 -8.43
N THR A 88 -14.45 3.60 -7.98
CA THR A 88 -15.66 4.43 -8.09
C THR A 88 -15.63 5.44 -9.23
N GLY A 89 -14.44 5.88 -9.64
CA GLY A 89 -14.28 7.02 -10.55
C GLY A 89 -14.66 8.39 -9.94
N ASP A 90 -14.96 8.44 -8.63
CA ASP A 90 -15.47 9.64 -7.96
C ASP A 90 -14.42 10.75 -7.91
N ALA A 91 -14.84 11.94 -8.36
CA ALA A 91 -13.98 13.11 -8.42
C ALA A 91 -13.51 13.58 -7.02
N ARG A 92 -14.23 13.24 -5.93
CA ARG A 92 -13.83 13.57 -4.55
C ARG A 92 -12.46 13.01 -4.21
N TYR A 93 -12.12 11.81 -4.68
CA TYR A 93 -10.81 11.21 -4.49
C TYR A 93 -9.74 11.83 -5.39
N ARG A 94 -10.13 12.18 -6.63
CA ARG A 94 -9.21 12.75 -7.62
C ARG A 94 -8.65 14.11 -7.20
N ILE A 95 -9.46 14.97 -6.57
CA ILE A 95 -9.03 16.32 -6.16
C ILE A 95 -7.97 16.29 -5.04
N ILE A 96 -7.84 15.18 -4.32
CA ILE A 96 -6.82 15.00 -3.28
C ILE A 96 -5.42 14.88 -3.90
N TYR A 97 -5.30 14.30 -5.10
CA TYR A 97 -4.01 14.05 -5.75
C TYR A 97 -3.11 15.28 -5.85
N PRO A 98 -3.54 16.39 -6.51
CA PRO A 98 -2.70 17.57 -6.61
C PRO A 98 -2.43 18.23 -5.25
N LEU A 99 -3.35 18.18 -4.31
CA LEU A 99 -3.18 18.76 -2.99
C LEU A 99 -2.13 17.99 -2.17
N TRP A 100 -2.20 16.67 -2.18
CA TRP A 100 -1.20 15.80 -1.54
C TRP A 100 0.18 15.95 -2.20
N TRP A 101 0.21 16.00 -3.54
CA TRP A 101 1.44 16.25 -4.31
C TRP A 101 2.14 17.54 -3.90
N ASP A 102 1.41 18.63 -3.75
CA ASP A 102 1.96 19.91 -3.34
C ASP A 102 2.35 19.94 -1.84
N GLY A 103 1.61 19.21 -1.02
CA GLY A 103 1.78 19.24 0.44
C GLY A 103 2.90 18.34 0.94
N LEU A 104 2.98 17.10 0.44
CA LEU A 104 3.86 16.09 1.00
C LEU A 104 5.33 16.52 1.11
N PRO A 105 5.99 17.11 0.09
CA PRO A 105 7.37 17.50 0.21
C PRO A 105 7.62 18.64 1.21
N ARG A 106 6.59 19.41 1.59
CA ARG A 106 6.69 20.47 2.61
C ARG A 106 6.71 19.90 4.03
N PHE A 107 6.04 18.75 4.22
CA PHE A 107 5.85 18.11 5.51
C PHE A 107 6.68 16.84 5.67
N ASN A 108 7.60 16.59 4.75
CA ASN A 108 8.51 15.47 4.84
C ASN A 108 9.45 15.65 6.05
N PRO A 109 9.29 14.89 7.13
CA PRO A 109 10.14 15.01 8.32
C PRO A 109 11.52 14.44 8.02
N ARG A 110 12.56 15.18 8.39
CA ARG A 110 13.95 14.83 8.09
C ARG A 110 14.87 15.42 9.16
N ASP A 111 15.86 14.65 9.58
CA ASP A 111 16.91 15.14 10.48
C ASP A 111 17.78 16.20 9.79
N THR A 112 18.02 16.03 8.49
CA THR A 112 18.83 16.94 7.66
C THR A 112 18.02 17.38 6.43
N PRO A 113 17.24 18.46 6.50
CA PRO A 113 16.51 18.97 5.35
C PRO A 113 17.42 19.27 4.16
N ASN A 114 17.03 18.78 2.97
CA ASN A 114 17.66 19.14 1.71
C ASN A 114 16.68 20.00 0.90
N PRO A 115 16.81 21.35 0.91
CA PRO A 115 15.89 22.22 0.18
C PRO A 115 15.91 22.02 -1.33
N ALA A 116 17.03 21.49 -1.88
CA ALA A 116 17.16 21.20 -3.30
C ALA A 116 16.41 19.91 -3.72
N GLU A 117 16.11 19.02 -2.77
CA GLU A 117 15.35 17.80 -3.02
C GLU A 117 14.33 17.55 -1.90
N PRO A 118 13.17 18.20 -1.97
CA PRO A 118 12.16 18.12 -0.91
C PRO A 118 11.49 16.76 -0.78
N TRP A 119 11.67 15.84 -1.74
CA TRP A 119 11.18 14.46 -1.70
C TRP A 119 12.18 13.47 -1.09
N TRP A 120 13.42 13.91 -0.83
CA TRP A 120 14.43 13.08 -0.19
C TRP A 120 14.12 12.86 1.30
N ASN A 121 14.37 11.63 1.77
CA ASN A 121 14.34 11.28 3.19
C ASN A 121 15.56 10.42 3.52
N GLU A 122 16.07 10.49 4.75
CA GLU A 122 17.18 9.65 5.20
C GLU A 122 16.78 8.19 5.35
N TYR A 123 15.51 7.87 5.59
CA TYR A 123 14.96 6.52 5.54
C TYR A 123 14.60 6.19 4.09
N VAL A 124 15.24 5.17 3.57
CA VAL A 124 15.16 4.87 2.14
C VAL A 124 13.81 4.27 1.77
N ASP A 125 13.29 3.40 2.64
CA ASP A 125 11.94 2.83 2.53
C ASP A 125 10.82 3.88 2.50
N ASP A 126 10.95 4.99 3.27
CA ASP A 126 10.02 6.11 3.22
C ASP A 126 9.89 6.70 1.81
N MET A 127 11.02 6.86 1.10
CA MET A 127 11.03 7.32 -0.29
C MET A 127 10.41 6.29 -1.24
N GLU A 128 10.61 5.02 -0.99
CA GLU A 128 10.07 3.92 -1.79
C GLU A 128 8.55 3.85 -1.71
N TRP A 129 7.99 3.95 -0.50
CA TRP A 129 6.54 3.97 -0.32
C TRP A 129 5.88 5.13 -1.07
N VAL A 130 6.49 6.30 -1.00
CA VAL A 130 6.01 7.49 -1.74
C VAL A 130 6.13 7.29 -3.25
N CYS A 131 7.21 6.68 -3.75
CA CYS A 131 7.34 6.34 -5.16
C CYS A 131 6.27 5.33 -5.62
N ILE A 132 5.95 4.31 -4.80
CA ILE A 132 4.87 3.36 -5.08
C ILE A 132 3.53 4.10 -5.19
N ALA A 133 3.20 4.98 -4.24
CA ALA A 133 1.98 5.77 -4.27
C ALA A 133 1.90 6.63 -5.54
N MET A 134 2.98 7.33 -5.91
CA MET A 134 3.04 8.12 -7.15
C MET A 134 2.79 7.28 -8.40
N LEU A 135 3.39 6.10 -8.48
CA LEU A 135 3.23 5.21 -9.64
C LEU A 135 1.80 4.66 -9.73
N ARG A 136 1.17 4.33 -8.61
CA ARG A 136 -0.24 3.93 -8.55
C ARG A 136 -1.19 5.08 -8.88
N MET A 137 -0.88 6.30 -8.43
CA MET A 137 -1.60 7.51 -8.83
C MET A 137 -1.51 7.72 -10.35
N PHE A 138 -0.32 7.54 -10.95
CA PHE A 138 -0.13 7.61 -12.40
C PHE A 138 -0.98 6.56 -13.15
N GLU A 139 -1.02 5.33 -12.68
CA GLU A 139 -1.84 4.27 -13.28
C GLU A 139 -3.34 4.56 -13.25
N THR A 140 -3.81 5.25 -12.21
CA THR A 140 -5.23 5.50 -11.99
C THR A 140 -5.73 6.80 -12.61
N ASN A 141 -4.92 7.85 -12.55
CA ASN A 141 -5.20 9.17 -13.13
C ASN A 141 -3.90 9.73 -13.72
N PRO A 142 -3.58 9.40 -14.98
CA PRO A 142 -2.30 9.70 -15.60
C PRO A 142 -1.92 11.18 -15.54
N ASN A 143 -0.84 11.46 -14.83
CA ASN A 143 -0.07 12.69 -14.87
C ASN A 143 1.41 12.32 -14.89
N ALA A 144 2.11 12.70 -15.95
CA ALA A 144 3.51 12.31 -16.16
C ALA A 144 4.44 12.78 -15.02
N ASP A 145 4.11 13.85 -14.30
CA ASP A 145 4.91 14.36 -13.18
C ASP A 145 5.08 13.29 -12.09
N TYR A 146 4.08 12.44 -11.84
CA TYR A 146 4.15 11.39 -10.82
C TYR A 146 5.23 10.35 -11.15
N ILE A 147 5.19 9.78 -12.36
CA ILE A 147 6.18 8.77 -12.76
C ILE A 147 7.57 9.39 -13.00
N VAL A 148 7.66 10.63 -13.51
CA VAL A 148 8.94 11.33 -13.67
C VAL A 148 9.59 11.56 -12.32
N LYS A 149 8.84 12.01 -11.32
CA LYS A 149 9.36 12.20 -9.96
C LYS A 149 9.76 10.88 -9.32
N ALA A 150 8.96 9.82 -9.44
CA ALA A 150 9.32 8.49 -8.94
C ALA A 150 10.63 7.99 -9.55
N LYS A 151 10.83 8.15 -10.87
CA LYS A 151 12.10 7.85 -11.54
C LYS A 151 13.27 8.67 -10.99
N GLN A 152 13.07 9.98 -10.76
CA GLN A 152 14.11 10.84 -10.20
C GLN A 152 14.50 10.41 -8.79
N VAL A 153 13.53 10.16 -7.91
CA VAL A 153 13.79 9.71 -6.54
C VAL A 153 14.49 8.35 -6.55
N PHE A 154 13.99 7.40 -7.33
CA PHE A 154 14.57 6.06 -7.44
C PHE A 154 16.02 6.11 -7.93
N ASN A 155 16.29 6.79 -9.05
CA ASN A 155 17.62 6.80 -9.66
C ASN A 155 18.65 7.63 -8.88
N ASN A 156 18.22 8.73 -8.24
CA ASN A 156 19.14 9.66 -7.61
C ASN A 156 19.35 9.40 -6.11
N TRP A 157 18.38 8.75 -5.42
CA TRP A 157 18.38 8.67 -3.97
C TRP A 157 18.17 7.26 -3.40
N ILE A 158 17.40 6.39 -4.06
CA ILE A 158 17.19 5.02 -3.62
C ILE A 158 18.32 4.13 -4.15
N LEU A 159 18.44 4.00 -5.46
CA LEU A 159 19.40 3.11 -6.11
C LEU A 159 20.86 3.36 -5.72
N PRO A 160 21.34 4.61 -5.51
CA PRO A 160 22.69 4.87 -5.05
C PRO A 160 23.02 4.39 -3.64
N THR A 161 22.03 3.95 -2.87
CA THR A 161 22.24 3.34 -1.54
C THR A 161 22.55 1.85 -1.61
N TRP A 162 22.50 1.26 -2.80
CA TRP A 162 22.93 -0.11 -3.06
C TRP A 162 24.39 -0.35 -2.73
N GLY A 163 24.72 -1.51 -2.21
CA GLY A 163 26.10 -1.97 -2.02
C GLY A 163 26.58 -1.93 -0.56
N PRO A 164 27.82 -2.28 -0.31
CA PRO A 164 28.83 -2.71 -1.27
C PRO A 164 28.62 -4.12 -1.83
N ASP A 165 28.98 -4.35 -3.11
CA ASP A 165 28.78 -5.64 -3.79
C ASP A 165 29.81 -6.71 -3.41
N ASP A 166 30.99 -6.30 -2.97
CA ASP A 166 32.15 -7.14 -2.71
C ASP A 166 32.43 -7.38 -1.20
N GLU A 167 31.57 -6.87 -0.32
CA GLU A 167 31.73 -7.00 1.13
C GLU A 167 30.79 -8.07 1.72
N ALA A 168 31.37 -9.14 2.22
CA ALA A 168 30.63 -10.17 2.97
C ALA A 168 30.15 -9.64 4.34
N PRO A 169 29.01 -10.07 4.85
CA PRO A 169 28.03 -10.98 4.25
C PRO A 169 26.93 -10.26 3.46
N TRP A 170 27.05 -8.93 3.27
CA TRP A 170 25.99 -8.12 2.65
C TRP A 170 25.88 -8.32 1.14
N TYR A 171 26.97 -8.33 0.40
CA TYR A 171 27.02 -8.52 -1.06
C TYR A 171 25.99 -7.69 -1.84
N GLY A 172 25.78 -6.42 -1.46
CA GLY A 172 24.80 -5.52 -2.07
C GLY A 172 23.65 -5.14 -1.16
N GLY A 173 22.48 -4.97 -1.75
CA GLY A 173 21.23 -4.59 -1.07
C GLY A 173 21.06 -3.08 -0.86
N ILE A 174 19.81 -2.62 -0.89
CA ILE A 174 19.42 -1.25 -0.55
C ILE A 174 19.50 -1.07 0.96
N THR A 175 20.08 0.06 1.40
CA THR A 175 20.20 0.38 2.82
C THR A 175 18.88 0.89 3.40
N TRP A 176 18.64 0.64 4.69
CA TRP A 176 17.45 1.15 5.37
C TRP A 176 17.54 2.66 5.62
N LYS A 177 18.69 3.14 6.10
CA LYS A 177 18.93 4.56 6.36
C LYS A 177 20.23 4.99 5.70
N THR A 178 20.24 6.13 5.03
CA THR A 178 21.41 6.63 4.25
C THR A 178 22.68 6.75 5.07
N SER A 179 22.58 7.00 6.39
CA SER A 179 23.70 7.06 7.33
C SER A 179 24.18 5.69 7.82
N VAL A 180 23.40 4.60 7.62
CA VAL A 180 23.68 3.25 8.15
C VAL A 180 23.83 2.26 7.00
N LYS A 181 24.91 2.38 6.24
CA LYS A 181 25.12 1.68 4.96
C LYS A 181 25.08 0.16 5.03
N LYS A 182 25.31 -0.44 6.18
CA LYS A 182 25.36 -1.90 6.38
C LYS A 182 24.09 -2.47 7.03
N SER A 183 23.06 -1.67 7.28
CA SER A 183 21.74 -2.16 7.68
C SER A 183 20.88 -2.29 6.44
N LYS A 184 20.54 -3.52 6.07
CA LYS A 184 19.77 -3.86 4.89
C LYS A 184 18.50 -4.57 5.30
N ASN A 185 17.36 -3.92 5.12
CA ASN A 185 16.08 -4.40 5.61
C ASN A 185 15.20 -4.90 4.46
N ALA A 186 14.33 -5.86 4.74
CA ALA A 186 13.30 -6.29 3.78
C ALA A 186 12.40 -5.13 3.37
N CYS A 187 12.05 -4.23 4.31
CA CYS A 187 11.23 -3.05 4.03
C CYS A 187 11.87 -2.05 3.06
N SER A 188 13.20 -2.14 2.80
CA SER A 188 13.87 -1.29 1.81
C SER A 188 14.20 -2.04 0.52
N ASN A 189 14.19 -3.36 0.50
CA ASN A 189 14.54 -4.13 -0.69
C ASN A 189 13.30 -4.58 -1.48
N GLY A 190 12.30 -5.13 -0.81
CA GLY A 190 11.02 -5.47 -1.44
C GLY A 190 10.35 -4.26 -2.11
N PRO A 191 10.15 -3.13 -1.41
CA PRO A 191 9.58 -1.93 -2.02
C PRO A 191 10.45 -1.34 -3.13
N ALA A 192 11.78 -1.32 -3.02
CA ALA A 192 12.66 -0.84 -4.10
C ALA A 192 12.50 -1.68 -5.38
N ALA A 193 12.40 -3.01 -5.24
CA ALA A 193 12.13 -3.90 -6.37
C ALA A 193 10.75 -3.63 -6.98
N ILE A 194 9.72 -3.36 -6.14
CA ILE A 194 8.38 -2.96 -6.60
C ILE A 194 8.43 -1.64 -7.36
N VAL A 195 9.12 -0.61 -6.85
CA VAL A 195 9.27 0.68 -7.53
C VAL A 195 9.87 0.49 -8.92
N ALA A 196 10.98 -0.25 -9.02
CA ALA A 196 11.65 -0.50 -10.30
C ALA A 196 10.74 -1.26 -11.28
N ALA A 197 10.03 -2.29 -10.81
CA ALA A 197 9.09 -3.06 -11.63
C ALA A 197 7.88 -2.22 -12.08
N LEU A 198 7.33 -1.37 -11.23
CA LEU A 198 6.23 -0.46 -11.59
C LEU A 198 6.69 0.60 -12.60
N ILE A 199 7.92 1.13 -12.48
CA ILE A 199 8.49 2.05 -13.48
C ILE A 199 8.60 1.32 -14.83
N TYR A 200 9.13 0.09 -14.84
CA TYR A 200 9.21 -0.73 -16.06
C TYR A 200 7.84 -0.92 -16.71
N ASN A 201 6.83 -1.31 -15.95
CA ASN A 201 5.48 -1.58 -16.44
C ASN A 201 4.78 -0.32 -17.00
N ASN A 202 5.12 0.86 -16.50
CA ASN A 202 4.51 2.13 -16.88
C ASN A 202 5.39 2.99 -17.80
N TYR A 203 6.59 2.50 -18.15
CA TYR A 203 7.60 3.27 -18.88
C TYR A 203 7.06 3.86 -20.18
N ASP A 204 6.45 3.02 -21.02
CA ASP A 204 5.95 3.43 -22.34
C ASP A 204 4.71 4.33 -22.25
N LYS A 205 3.95 4.26 -21.15
CA LYS A 205 2.76 5.09 -20.92
C LYS A 205 3.11 6.51 -20.49
N CYS A 206 4.35 6.74 -20.01
CA CYS A 206 4.81 8.05 -19.53
C CYS A 206 4.84 9.10 -20.63
N GLY A 207 5.23 8.72 -21.86
CA GLY A 207 5.35 9.63 -23.00
C GLY A 207 6.48 10.66 -22.91
N ILE A 208 7.24 10.69 -21.81
CA ILE A 208 8.39 11.59 -21.59
C ILE A 208 9.68 10.77 -21.77
N PRO A 209 10.63 11.21 -22.63
CA PRO A 209 11.90 10.56 -22.81
C PRO A 209 12.67 10.41 -21.50
N ASP A 210 13.32 9.26 -21.32
CA ASP A 210 14.19 8.96 -20.18
C ASP A 210 15.59 8.61 -20.70
N SER A 211 16.62 9.06 -20.01
CA SER A 211 18.01 8.70 -20.33
C SER A 211 18.33 7.26 -19.93
N LYS A 212 17.62 6.69 -18.95
CA LYS A 212 17.74 5.29 -18.54
C LYS A 212 16.76 4.43 -19.32
N PRO A 213 17.24 3.42 -20.07
CA PRO A 213 16.38 2.53 -20.84
C PRO A 213 15.42 1.74 -19.95
N LYS A 214 14.26 1.38 -20.52
CA LYS A 214 13.22 0.61 -19.83
C LYS A 214 13.75 -0.68 -19.20
N GLU A 215 14.56 -1.42 -19.94
CA GLU A 215 15.11 -2.71 -19.53
C GLU A 215 16.07 -2.61 -18.35
N GLU A 216 16.70 -1.45 -18.14
CA GLU A 216 17.54 -1.23 -16.96
C GLU A 216 16.73 -1.18 -15.67
N TYR A 217 15.49 -0.68 -15.69
CA TYR A 217 14.60 -0.75 -14.53
C TYR A 217 14.19 -2.19 -14.19
N LEU A 218 13.96 -3.03 -15.21
CA LEU A 218 13.69 -4.45 -14.97
C LEU A 218 14.92 -5.16 -14.40
N LYS A 219 16.12 -4.86 -14.89
CA LYS A 219 17.38 -5.40 -14.34
C LYS A 219 17.58 -4.97 -12.88
N ASP A 220 17.29 -3.72 -12.55
CA ASP A 220 17.36 -3.26 -11.16
C ASP A 220 16.36 -3.99 -10.28
N ALA A 221 15.11 -4.14 -10.71
CA ALA A 221 14.09 -4.88 -9.97
C ALA A 221 14.53 -6.32 -9.70
N ILE A 222 15.04 -7.01 -10.74
CA ILE A 222 15.55 -8.38 -10.63
C ILE A 222 16.74 -8.44 -9.66
N ARG A 223 17.71 -7.53 -9.78
CA ARG A 223 18.92 -7.50 -8.94
C ARG A 223 18.57 -7.29 -7.47
N ILE A 224 17.69 -6.37 -7.18
CA ILE A 224 17.27 -6.05 -5.80
C ILE A 224 16.50 -7.23 -5.20
N TYR A 225 15.53 -7.80 -5.94
CA TYR A 225 14.79 -8.97 -5.54
C TYR A 225 15.68 -10.18 -5.28
N GLN A 226 16.62 -10.47 -6.19
CA GLN A 226 17.55 -11.60 -6.05
C GLN A 226 18.42 -11.47 -4.81
N TRP A 227 18.83 -10.26 -4.48
CA TRP A 227 19.57 -10.00 -3.24
C TRP A 227 18.70 -10.30 -2.02
N GLU A 228 17.48 -9.78 -1.96
CA GLU A 228 16.56 -10.01 -0.85
C GLU A 228 16.26 -11.52 -0.68
N LYS A 229 16.03 -12.21 -1.81
CA LYS A 229 15.84 -13.66 -1.82
C LYS A 229 17.05 -14.42 -1.29
N ALA A 230 18.26 -14.03 -1.67
CA ALA A 230 19.48 -14.73 -1.25
C ALA A 230 19.82 -14.51 0.22
N VAL A 231 19.48 -13.34 0.78
CA VAL A 231 19.94 -12.92 2.13
C VAL A 231 18.84 -13.04 3.18
N LEU A 232 17.59 -12.69 2.83
CA LEU A 232 16.49 -12.55 3.79
C LEU A 232 15.37 -13.57 3.62
N PHE A 233 15.24 -14.23 2.46
CA PHE A 233 14.17 -15.20 2.22
C PHE A 233 14.62 -16.62 2.55
N ASP A 234 13.88 -17.30 3.41
CA ASP A 234 14.06 -18.72 3.68
C ASP A 234 13.27 -19.54 2.65
N SER A 235 13.97 -20.10 1.68
CA SER A 235 13.36 -20.85 0.57
C SER A 235 12.70 -22.19 1.03
N GLU A 236 13.02 -22.70 2.22
CA GLU A 236 12.40 -23.91 2.77
C GLU A 236 11.07 -23.60 3.44
N THR A 237 11.00 -22.52 4.22
CA THR A 237 9.81 -22.18 5.00
C THR A 237 8.93 -21.12 4.34
N GLY A 238 9.49 -20.23 3.52
CA GLY A 238 8.82 -19.05 2.95
C GLY A 238 8.91 -17.81 3.82
N GLY A 239 9.61 -17.86 4.96
CA GLY A 239 9.77 -16.72 5.86
C GLY A 239 10.69 -15.64 5.27
N VAL A 240 10.28 -14.37 5.36
CA VAL A 240 11.09 -13.20 4.96
C VAL A 240 11.62 -12.53 6.22
N ALA A 241 12.92 -12.71 6.49
CA ALA A 241 13.61 -12.12 7.62
C ALA A 241 13.58 -10.59 7.56
N ASP A 242 13.58 -9.94 8.72
CA ASP A 242 13.45 -8.48 8.80
C ASP A 242 14.66 -7.74 8.21
N ASN A 243 15.86 -8.10 8.61
CA ASN A 243 17.05 -7.41 8.16
C ASN A 243 18.34 -8.23 8.33
N ILE A 244 19.40 -7.78 7.67
CA ILE A 244 20.78 -8.06 8.04
C ILE A 244 21.37 -6.77 8.62
N ASN A 245 21.87 -6.81 9.86
CA ASN A 245 22.36 -5.64 10.57
C ASN A 245 23.81 -5.26 10.18
N GLY A 246 24.31 -4.16 10.76
CA GLY A 246 25.67 -3.67 10.51
C GLY A 246 26.81 -4.60 10.95
N GLU A 247 26.52 -5.63 11.73
CA GLU A 247 27.45 -6.66 12.18
C GLU A 247 27.37 -7.95 11.33
N GLY A 248 26.44 -7.99 10.36
CA GLY A 248 26.23 -9.13 9.48
C GLY A 248 25.32 -10.23 10.04
N PHE A 249 24.57 -9.95 11.12
CA PHE A 249 23.58 -10.91 11.65
C PHE A 249 22.22 -10.68 11.02
N VAL A 250 21.59 -11.78 10.57
CA VAL A 250 20.23 -11.77 10.03
C VAL A 250 19.23 -11.87 11.19
N ASN A 251 18.38 -10.84 11.34
CA ASN A 251 17.23 -10.88 12.23
C ASN A 251 16.10 -11.65 11.55
N LYS A 252 15.87 -12.89 12.00
CA LYS A 252 14.89 -13.81 11.41
C LYS A 252 13.43 -13.53 11.81
N TYR A 253 13.15 -12.44 12.51
CA TYR A 253 11.77 -12.06 12.76
C TYR A 253 11.07 -11.74 11.44
N VAL A 254 9.84 -12.23 11.27
CA VAL A 254 9.04 -12.01 10.06
C VAL A 254 7.89 -11.07 10.39
N PHE A 255 7.85 -9.92 9.75
CA PHE A 255 6.70 -9.04 9.76
C PHE A 255 5.80 -9.32 8.55
N SER A 256 4.48 -9.10 8.69
CA SER A 256 3.53 -9.33 7.59
C SER A 256 3.82 -8.44 6.37
N TYR A 257 4.21 -7.19 6.57
CA TYR A 257 4.53 -6.28 5.46
C TYR A 257 5.78 -6.70 4.68
N ASN A 258 6.79 -7.30 5.33
CA ASN A 258 7.96 -7.83 4.64
C ASN A 258 7.56 -9.01 3.72
N SER A 259 6.72 -9.93 4.23
CA SER A 259 6.14 -10.98 3.37
C SER A 259 5.30 -10.37 2.24
N GLY A 260 4.53 -9.31 2.53
CA GLY A 260 3.71 -8.59 1.55
C GLY A 260 4.54 -7.97 0.42
N THR A 261 5.61 -7.26 0.73
CA THR A 261 6.46 -6.62 -0.29
C THR A 261 7.29 -7.60 -1.07
N PHE A 262 7.82 -8.65 -0.41
CA PHE A 262 8.53 -9.71 -1.11
C PHE A 262 7.63 -10.42 -2.14
N LEU A 263 6.43 -10.86 -1.72
CA LEU A 263 5.50 -11.51 -2.65
C LEU A 263 5.01 -10.54 -3.75
N GLY A 264 4.85 -9.25 -3.42
CA GLY A 264 4.46 -8.23 -4.39
C GLY A 264 5.53 -7.99 -5.45
N ALA A 265 6.80 -7.89 -5.05
CA ALA A 265 7.94 -7.80 -5.97
C ALA A 265 8.05 -9.05 -6.86
N ALA A 266 7.96 -10.24 -6.25
CA ALA A 266 7.97 -11.51 -6.97
C ALA A 266 6.83 -11.61 -7.98
N HIS A 267 5.60 -11.28 -7.60
CA HIS A 267 4.45 -11.30 -8.52
C HIS A 267 4.62 -10.34 -9.70
N LEU A 268 5.10 -9.11 -9.46
CA LEU A 268 5.38 -8.14 -10.51
C LEU A 268 6.47 -8.64 -11.48
N LEU A 269 7.52 -9.28 -10.96
CA LEU A 269 8.58 -9.88 -11.77
C LEU A 269 8.08 -11.07 -12.57
N HIS A 270 7.22 -11.93 -12.00
CA HIS A 270 6.54 -12.97 -12.77
C HIS A 270 5.75 -12.39 -13.94
N LYS A 271 4.96 -11.35 -13.71
CA LYS A 271 4.18 -10.68 -14.77
C LYS A 271 5.07 -10.05 -15.85
N ALA A 272 6.25 -9.54 -15.48
CA ALA A 272 7.18 -8.90 -16.42
C ALA A 272 8.00 -9.89 -17.23
N THR A 273 8.35 -11.06 -16.66
CA THR A 273 9.31 -12.00 -17.26
C THR A 273 8.69 -13.31 -17.72
N GLY A 274 7.55 -13.70 -17.15
CA GLY A 274 6.94 -15.02 -17.34
C GLY A 274 7.67 -16.16 -16.61
N ASP A 275 8.71 -15.88 -15.82
CA ASP A 275 9.44 -16.90 -15.08
C ASP A 275 8.60 -17.39 -13.89
N PRO A 276 8.24 -18.69 -13.82
CA PRO A 276 7.39 -19.25 -12.77
C PRO A 276 8.06 -19.26 -11.40
N GLN A 277 9.39 -19.20 -11.34
CA GLN A 277 10.10 -19.23 -10.05
C GLN A 277 9.69 -18.05 -9.14
N TYR A 278 9.43 -16.87 -9.72
CA TYR A 278 8.95 -15.74 -8.96
C TYR A 278 7.57 -15.99 -8.35
N LEU A 279 6.67 -16.63 -9.10
CA LEU A 279 5.34 -16.95 -8.60
C LEU A 279 5.40 -18.00 -7.48
N ASP A 280 6.26 -19.01 -7.61
CA ASP A 280 6.50 -20.02 -6.57
C ASP A 280 7.01 -19.38 -5.26
N ASP A 281 7.93 -18.42 -5.36
CA ASP A 281 8.44 -17.69 -4.20
C ASP A 281 7.35 -16.83 -3.55
N ALA A 282 6.50 -16.16 -4.36
CA ALA A 282 5.38 -15.37 -3.85
C ALA A 282 4.36 -16.25 -3.09
N ILE A 283 4.04 -17.42 -3.63
CA ILE A 283 3.13 -18.40 -2.99
C ILE A 283 3.73 -18.86 -1.65
N LYS A 284 5.03 -19.21 -1.60
CA LYS A 284 5.69 -19.63 -0.35
C LYS A 284 5.65 -18.54 0.72
N ALA A 285 5.93 -17.28 0.35
CA ALA A 285 5.89 -16.16 1.29
C ALA A 285 4.46 -15.91 1.82
N ALA A 286 3.45 -16.04 0.96
CA ALA A 286 2.05 -15.96 1.34
C ALA A 286 1.66 -17.10 2.29
N ASP A 287 1.97 -18.35 1.95
CA ASP A 287 1.71 -19.55 2.78
C ASP A 287 2.32 -19.41 4.17
N TYR A 288 3.58 -18.98 4.24
CA TYR A 288 4.23 -18.74 5.53
C TYR A 288 3.48 -17.70 6.37
N CYS A 289 3.12 -16.58 5.77
CA CYS A 289 2.49 -15.47 6.48
C CYS A 289 1.12 -15.87 7.03
N ILE A 290 0.24 -16.48 6.24
CA ILE A 290 -1.12 -16.84 6.67
C ILE A 290 -1.14 -17.96 7.72
N VAL A 291 -0.11 -18.80 7.78
CA VAL A 291 0.00 -19.89 8.76
C VAL A 291 0.69 -19.45 10.05
N ASN A 292 1.72 -18.61 9.96
CA ASN A 292 2.61 -18.33 11.08
C ASN A 292 2.40 -16.94 11.71
N LYS A 293 1.66 -16.03 11.06
CA LYS A 293 1.48 -14.66 11.55
C LYS A 293 0.04 -14.42 11.99
N GLY A 294 -0.15 -13.37 12.82
CA GLY A 294 -1.46 -13.03 13.34
C GLY A 294 -1.82 -13.77 14.62
N VAL A 295 -3.08 -13.73 15.01
CA VAL A 295 -3.62 -14.25 16.27
C VAL A 295 -4.78 -15.20 16.03
N GLY A 296 -5.13 -16.00 17.05
CA GLY A 296 -6.23 -16.97 16.98
C GLY A 296 -5.82 -18.34 16.41
N GLU A 297 -6.80 -19.25 16.34
CA GLU A 297 -6.68 -20.56 15.70
C GLU A 297 -7.98 -20.84 14.89
N PRO A 298 -7.95 -20.79 13.55
CA PRO A 298 -6.78 -20.45 12.72
C PRO A 298 -6.30 -19.01 12.92
N ARG A 299 -5.04 -18.74 12.55
CA ARG A 299 -4.45 -17.40 12.70
C ARG A 299 -4.98 -16.44 11.67
N HIS A 300 -5.28 -15.21 12.12
CA HIS A 300 -5.68 -14.11 11.25
C HIS A 300 -4.91 -12.83 11.61
N LEU A 301 -4.63 -12.00 10.61
CA LEU A 301 -3.98 -10.69 10.79
C LEU A 301 -5.03 -9.64 11.19
N VAL A 302 -5.44 -9.66 12.45
CA VAL A 302 -6.56 -8.84 13.00
C VAL A 302 -6.14 -7.95 14.17
N ASP A 303 -4.86 -7.89 14.47
CA ASP A 303 -4.26 -7.02 15.48
C ASP A 303 -3.14 -6.18 14.83
N PRO A 304 -3.51 -5.13 14.07
CA PRO A 304 -2.51 -4.29 13.41
C PRO A 304 -1.66 -3.49 14.41
N GLY A 305 -2.16 -3.24 15.62
CA GLY A 305 -1.47 -2.42 16.61
C GLY A 305 -1.49 -0.93 16.26
N THR A 306 -0.65 -0.17 16.96
CA THR A 306 -0.46 1.27 16.78
C THR A 306 0.94 1.59 16.23
N GLY A 307 1.20 2.87 15.93
CA GLY A 307 2.48 3.29 15.36
C GLY A 307 2.70 2.65 13.99
N ASP A 308 3.94 2.34 13.66
CA ASP A 308 4.32 1.75 12.37
C ASP A 308 3.68 0.39 12.13
N ALA A 309 3.58 -0.44 13.16
CA ALA A 309 2.94 -1.75 13.08
C ALA A 309 1.50 -1.67 12.56
N GLY A 310 0.80 -0.57 12.81
CA GLY A 310 -0.56 -0.32 12.34
C GLY A 310 -0.76 -0.45 10.83
N LEU A 311 0.30 -0.29 10.02
CA LEU A 311 0.24 -0.40 8.55
C LEU A 311 0.61 -1.79 8.02
N PHE A 312 1.29 -2.62 8.79
CA PHE A 312 1.93 -3.84 8.29
C PHE A 312 0.96 -4.83 7.66
N HIS A 313 -0.22 -4.99 8.24
CA HIS A 313 -1.22 -5.92 7.72
C HIS A 313 -1.85 -5.41 6.41
N GLY A 314 -2.15 -4.12 6.32
CA GLY A 314 -2.68 -3.51 5.09
C GLY A 314 -1.73 -3.68 3.91
N ILE A 315 -0.42 -3.51 4.14
CA ILE A 315 0.59 -3.72 3.10
C ILE A 315 0.58 -5.19 2.61
N PHE A 316 0.48 -6.16 3.53
CA PHE A 316 0.34 -7.55 3.14
C PHE A 316 -0.92 -7.79 2.29
N PHE A 317 -2.08 -7.34 2.73
CA PHE A 317 -3.34 -7.57 2.02
C PHE A 317 -3.35 -6.99 0.60
N ARG A 318 -2.72 -5.81 0.41
CA ARG A 318 -2.61 -5.15 -0.91
C ARG A 318 -1.97 -6.05 -1.95
N TYR A 319 -0.89 -6.74 -1.59
CA TYR A 319 -0.18 -7.62 -2.51
C TYR A 319 -0.76 -9.03 -2.52
N PHE A 320 -1.22 -9.53 -1.37
CA PHE A 320 -1.81 -10.85 -1.23
C PHE A 320 -3.04 -11.06 -2.12
N VAL A 321 -3.92 -10.06 -2.24
CA VAL A 321 -5.11 -10.16 -3.11
C VAL A 321 -4.72 -10.35 -4.59
N GLN A 322 -3.55 -9.90 -5.02
CA GLN A 322 -3.10 -10.08 -6.40
C GLN A 322 -2.86 -11.56 -6.73
N LEU A 323 -2.45 -12.38 -5.76
CA LEU A 323 -2.33 -13.83 -5.95
C LEU A 323 -3.69 -14.52 -6.10
N ILE A 324 -4.74 -13.98 -5.48
CA ILE A 324 -6.11 -14.49 -5.64
C ILE A 324 -6.64 -14.21 -7.05
N LEU A 325 -6.25 -13.06 -7.61
CA LEU A 325 -6.68 -12.59 -8.92
C LEU A 325 -5.87 -13.17 -10.09
N ASP A 326 -4.67 -13.71 -9.83
CA ASP A 326 -3.80 -14.24 -10.89
C ASP A 326 -4.16 -15.70 -11.23
N GLU A 327 -4.60 -15.93 -12.45
CA GLU A 327 -4.97 -17.25 -12.96
C GLU A 327 -3.79 -18.24 -13.05
N ASN A 328 -2.54 -17.74 -13.03
CA ASN A 328 -1.34 -18.58 -12.98
C ASN A 328 -1.11 -19.18 -11.59
N VAL A 329 -1.71 -18.65 -10.55
CA VAL A 329 -1.71 -19.26 -9.20
C VAL A 329 -2.65 -20.48 -9.22
N PRO A 330 -2.23 -21.66 -8.72
CA PRO A 330 -3.07 -22.85 -8.65
C PRO A 330 -4.45 -22.57 -8.04
N GLN A 331 -5.50 -23.15 -8.58
CA GLN A 331 -6.88 -22.85 -8.18
C GLN A 331 -7.13 -23.15 -6.69
N ASP A 332 -6.63 -24.26 -6.19
CA ASP A 332 -6.73 -24.64 -4.78
C ASP A 332 -6.08 -23.62 -3.84
N LYS A 333 -4.95 -23.04 -4.26
CA LYS A 333 -4.28 -21.94 -3.54
C LYS A 333 -5.11 -20.66 -3.58
N ARG A 334 -5.65 -20.28 -4.74
CA ARG A 334 -6.52 -19.11 -4.84
C ARG A 334 -7.78 -19.24 -3.97
N GLU A 335 -8.37 -20.44 -3.91
CA GLU A 335 -9.52 -20.74 -3.03
C GLU A 335 -9.12 -20.66 -1.55
N GLN A 336 -7.98 -21.23 -1.17
CA GLN A 336 -7.43 -21.13 0.19
C GLN A 336 -7.21 -19.66 0.60
N TYR A 337 -6.58 -18.86 -0.28
CA TYR A 337 -6.28 -17.46 -0.03
C TYR A 337 -7.54 -16.60 0.04
N ARG A 338 -8.50 -16.85 -0.86
CA ARG A 338 -9.81 -16.19 -0.82
C ARG A 338 -10.53 -16.46 0.50
N LYS A 339 -10.55 -17.70 0.93
CA LYS A 339 -11.16 -18.10 2.22
C LYS A 339 -10.49 -17.36 3.38
N TYR A 340 -9.17 -17.39 3.47
CA TYR A 340 -8.40 -16.70 4.52
C TYR A 340 -8.71 -15.20 4.54
N LEU A 341 -8.67 -14.54 3.36
CA LEU A 341 -8.92 -13.10 3.25
C LEU A 341 -10.35 -12.75 3.66
N THR A 342 -11.33 -13.55 3.23
CA THR A 342 -12.74 -13.36 3.60
C THR A 342 -12.96 -13.49 5.10
N GLU A 343 -12.47 -14.56 5.73
CA GLU A 343 -12.59 -14.78 7.18
C GLU A 343 -11.92 -13.63 7.97
N THR A 344 -10.73 -13.19 7.54
CA THR A 344 -10.04 -12.04 8.16
C THR A 344 -10.85 -10.75 8.01
N ALA A 345 -11.42 -10.52 6.84
CA ALA A 345 -12.23 -9.33 6.55
C ALA A 345 -13.57 -9.33 7.32
N GLU A 346 -14.19 -10.49 7.50
CA GLU A 346 -15.41 -10.63 8.32
C GLU A 346 -15.15 -10.25 9.78
N ILE A 347 -14.03 -10.73 10.35
CA ILE A 347 -13.59 -10.35 11.70
C ILE A 347 -13.35 -8.84 11.78
N ALA A 348 -12.60 -8.28 10.83
CA ALA A 348 -12.32 -6.86 10.79
C ALA A 348 -13.60 -6.01 10.64
N ALA A 349 -14.50 -6.39 9.73
CA ALA A 349 -15.76 -5.69 9.51
C ALA A 349 -16.67 -5.70 10.75
N ALA A 350 -16.66 -6.78 11.53
CA ALA A 350 -17.42 -6.87 12.78
C ALA A 350 -16.92 -5.88 13.87
N SER A 351 -15.70 -5.39 13.76
CA SER A 351 -15.13 -4.35 14.64
C SER A 351 -15.59 -2.93 14.27
N LEU A 352 -16.15 -2.70 13.10
CA LEU A 352 -16.63 -1.39 12.68
C LEU A 352 -17.87 -0.97 13.49
N THR A 353 -17.97 0.33 13.74
CA THR A 353 -19.18 0.96 14.27
C THR A 353 -19.93 1.62 13.11
N ASP A 354 -21.19 1.26 12.94
CA ASP A 354 -22.05 1.83 11.91
C ASP A 354 -22.12 3.36 12.00
N GLY A 355 -21.94 4.05 10.88
CA GLY A 355 -21.87 5.50 10.81
C GLY A 355 -20.55 6.12 11.25
N VAL A 356 -19.60 5.34 11.79
CA VAL A 356 -18.22 5.81 12.13
C VAL A 356 -17.20 5.29 11.12
N TRP A 357 -17.27 4.01 10.80
CA TRP A 357 -16.47 3.31 9.77
C TRP A 357 -14.95 3.40 9.96
N LEU A 358 -14.48 3.57 11.20
CA LEU A 358 -13.07 3.63 11.56
C LEU A 358 -12.59 2.35 12.22
N PHE A 359 -11.43 1.85 11.81
CA PHE A 359 -10.79 0.69 12.40
C PHE A 359 -9.97 1.08 13.64
N SER A 360 -10.09 0.26 14.68
CA SER A 360 -9.24 0.32 15.87
C SER A 360 -7.90 -0.39 15.66
N PRO A 361 -6.94 -0.26 16.59
CA PRO A 361 -5.70 -1.05 16.58
C PRO A 361 -5.88 -2.55 16.82
N ASP A 362 -7.05 -2.98 17.31
CA ASP A 362 -7.42 -4.37 17.58
C ASP A 362 -8.81 -4.65 17.02
N TRP A 363 -8.89 -5.55 16.03
CA TRP A 363 -10.16 -5.87 15.37
C TRP A 363 -10.94 -6.98 16.07
N LEU A 364 -10.32 -7.69 17.06
CA LEU A 364 -11.02 -8.74 17.82
C LEU A 364 -11.88 -8.16 18.94
N GLY A 365 -11.45 -7.09 19.59
CA GLY A 365 -12.12 -6.54 20.75
C GLY A 365 -12.32 -5.03 20.73
N GLY A 366 -11.60 -4.32 19.88
CA GLY A 366 -11.63 -2.86 19.81
C GLY A 366 -12.66 -2.34 18.82
N LYS A 367 -13.41 -1.29 19.22
CA LYS A 367 -14.27 -0.51 18.32
C LYS A 367 -13.96 0.96 18.50
N VAL A 368 -14.10 1.71 17.40
CA VAL A 368 -14.07 3.18 17.46
C VAL A 368 -15.51 3.67 17.48
N GLY A 369 -15.90 4.33 18.58
CA GLY A 369 -17.20 4.96 18.73
C GLY A 369 -17.24 6.40 18.24
N PRO A 370 -18.41 7.04 18.19
CA PRO A 370 -18.53 8.46 17.86
C PRO A 370 -17.75 9.33 18.85
N GLY A 371 -16.77 10.09 18.35
CA GLY A 371 -15.93 10.99 19.15
C GLY A 371 -14.75 10.32 19.87
N ASP A 372 -14.53 9.02 19.68
CA ASP A 372 -13.37 8.32 20.19
C ASP A 372 -12.09 8.72 19.42
N LYS A 373 -10.94 8.49 20.07
CA LYS A 373 -9.64 8.63 19.43
C LYS A 373 -9.45 7.54 18.37
N ALA A 374 -9.07 7.95 17.17
CA ALA A 374 -8.72 7.07 16.08
C ALA A 374 -7.28 7.30 15.59
N PHE A 375 -6.68 6.28 15.02
CA PHE A 375 -5.30 6.30 14.51
C PHE A 375 -5.29 6.03 13.02
N LEU A 376 -4.51 6.79 12.27
CA LEU A 376 -4.39 6.66 10.81
C LEU A 376 -3.96 5.25 10.39
N ASN A 377 -2.87 4.76 10.95
CA ASN A 377 -2.22 3.54 10.47
C ASN A 377 -3.10 2.28 10.57
N PRO A 378 -3.72 1.93 11.72
CA PRO A 378 -4.62 0.78 11.78
C PRO A 378 -5.88 0.98 10.92
N HIS A 379 -6.38 2.22 10.80
CA HIS A 379 -7.49 2.50 9.91
C HIS A 379 -7.13 2.25 8.44
N VAL A 380 -5.96 2.71 7.98
CA VAL A 380 -5.46 2.47 6.62
C VAL A 380 -5.31 0.97 6.35
N SER A 381 -4.82 0.18 7.33
CA SER A 381 -4.75 -1.29 7.19
C SER A 381 -6.13 -1.91 6.95
N GLY A 382 -7.11 -1.53 7.74
CA GLY A 382 -8.48 -2.05 7.60
C GLY A 382 -9.16 -1.59 6.30
N ALA A 383 -9.02 -0.32 5.94
CA ALA A 383 -9.55 0.21 4.68
C ALA A 383 -8.91 -0.47 3.46
N THR A 384 -7.59 -0.79 3.53
CA THR A 384 -6.91 -1.57 2.49
C THR A 384 -7.46 -2.99 2.38
N LEU A 385 -7.78 -3.64 3.52
CA LEU A 385 -8.43 -4.95 3.52
C LEU A 385 -9.82 -4.89 2.87
N MET A 386 -10.63 -3.88 3.20
CA MET A 386 -11.94 -3.70 2.56
C MET A 386 -11.81 -3.46 1.05
N ALA A 387 -10.84 -2.66 0.62
CA ALA A 387 -10.54 -2.45 -0.80
C ALA A 387 -10.10 -3.74 -1.50
N ALA A 388 -9.29 -4.58 -0.84
CA ALA A 388 -8.89 -5.89 -1.35
C ALA A 388 -10.09 -6.84 -1.51
N MET A 389 -11.01 -6.85 -0.56
CA MET A 389 -12.24 -7.63 -0.64
C MET A 389 -13.15 -7.18 -1.79
N ALA A 390 -13.26 -5.87 -2.00
CA ALA A 390 -14.05 -5.33 -3.12
C ALA A 390 -13.49 -5.72 -4.51
N LEU A 391 -12.22 -6.09 -4.62
CA LEU A 391 -11.61 -6.58 -5.86
C LEU A 391 -11.99 -8.04 -6.18
N ILE A 392 -12.39 -8.83 -5.18
CA ILE A 392 -12.68 -10.25 -5.32
C ILE A 392 -14.16 -10.60 -5.06
N GLU A 393 -15.00 -9.58 -4.89
CA GLU A 393 -16.46 -9.69 -4.66
C GLU A 393 -17.27 -10.23 -5.84
#